data_63b9a55bb5630eb27240b35c462c3543
#
_entry.id   63b9a55bb5630eb27240b35c462c3543
#
_cell.length_a   1.000
_cell.length_b   1.000
_cell.length_c   1.000
_cell.angle_alpha   90.00
_cell.angle_beta   90.00
_cell.angle_gamma   90.00
#
_symmetry.space_group_name_H-M   'P 1'
#
loop_
_entity.id
_entity.type
_entity.pdbx_description
1 polymer ?
#
loop_
_entity_poly.entity_id
_entity_poly.type
_entity_poly.pdbx_seq_one_letter_code
_entity_poly.pdbx_strand_id
1 'polypeptide(L)'
;MKKTLSIVISALLLAFVSCTKGPIKANLMCYNVHNCVGLDDSLSCERIARIINNADVEAVALQELDSMTTRYPGHDMLSELASLTNMYATYAPTIDYRGGKYGIGMLTRKKPLSHRQVPLPCRSEPRALLIVELEDYYYCCTHLSLHEEDRVKSISIIVNELSQLDKPAIIAGDFNALPNSMPMQFLVRQFQVFPKSGVPFTFPANNPTREIDYIALYTGGGATANVLYHEVLSAPVESDHAPIVARVEITK
;
A
#
# COMPACT_ATOMS: atom_id res chain seq x y z
N MET A 1 -36.95 -14.99 72.36
CA MET A 1 -35.82 -15.48 71.61
C MET A 1 -35.99 -14.99 70.14
N LYS A 2 -35.29 -13.94 69.74
CA LYS A 2 -35.31 -13.42 68.36
C LYS A 2 -34.12 -14.00 67.61
N LYS A 3 -34.40 -14.78 66.54
CA LYS A 3 -33.37 -15.33 65.62
C LYS A 3 -33.07 -14.27 64.58
N THR A 4 -31.85 -13.76 64.58
CA THR A 4 -31.32 -12.88 63.57
C THR A 4 -30.81 -13.72 62.40
N LEU A 5 -31.40 -13.51 61.20
CA LEU A 5 -31.00 -14.15 59.95
C LEU A 5 -29.94 -13.28 59.26
N SER A 6 -28.70 -13.72 59.26
CA SER A 6 -27.61 -13.05 58.54
C SER A 6 -27.62 -13.49 57.07
N ILE A 7 -27.91 -12.52 56.19
CA ILE A 7 -27.80 -12.74 54.73
C ILE A 7 -26.39 -12.41 54.33
N VAL A 8 -25.62 -13.40 53.86
CA VAL A 8 -24.30 -13.21 53.27
C VAL A 8 -24.51 -12.98 51.76
N ILE A 9 -24.26 -11.73 51.32
CA ILE A 9 -24.28 -11.38 49.91
C ILE A 9 -22.86 -11.64 49.36
N SER A 10 -22.70 -12.75 48.63
CA SER A 10 -21.49 -13.01 47.88
C SER A 10 -21.48 -12.13 46.60
N ALA A 11 -20.65 -11.10 46.59
CA ALA A 11 -20.40 -10.34 45.39
C ALA A 11 -19.49 -11.11 44.44
N LEU A 12 -20.06 -11.59 43.33
CA LEU A 12 -19.32 -12.24 42.26
C LEU A 12 -18.59 -11.16 41.44
N LEU A 13 -17.31 -10.96 41.63
CA LEU A 13 -16.44 -10.11 40.81
C LEU A 13 -16.24 -10.82 39.45
N LEU A 14 -17.00 -10.40 38.43
CA LEU A 14 -16.71 -10.74 37.03
C LEU A 14 -15.48 -9.96 36.60
N ALA A 15 -14.31 -10.60 36.62
CA ALA A 15 -13.11 -10.07 35.98
C ALA A 15 -13.33 -10.15 34.45
N PHE A 16 -13.60 -8.99 33.83
CA PHE A 16 -13.51 -8.87 32.37
C PHE A 16 -12.02 -8.99 31.99
N VAL A 17 -11.60 -10.15 31.55
CA VAL A 17 -10.34 -10.33 30.85
C VAL A 17 -10.51 -9.64 29.49
N SER A 18 -10.09 -8.38 29.40
CA SER A 18 -9.93 -7.70 28.11
C SER A 18 -8.79 -8.41 27.38
N CYS A 19 -9.14 -9.25 26.42
CA CYS A 19 -8.18 -9.84 25.51
C CYS A 19 -7.69 -8.74 24.57
N THR A 20 -6.68 -7.97 24.98
CA THR A 20 -6.03 -7.02 24.06
C THR A 20 -5.31 -7.81 22.99
N LYS A 21 -5.81 -7.77 21.74
CA LYS A 21 -5.07 -8.27 20.60
C LYS A 21 -3.69 -7.60 20.61
N GLY A 22 -2.64 -8.40 20.44
CA GLY A 22 -1.29 -7.86 20.27
C GLY A 22 -1.22 -6.96 19.02
N PRO A 23 -0.09 -6.25 18.82
CA PRO A 23 0.08 -5.37 17.67
C PRO A 23 -0.08 -6.16 16.35
N ILE A 24 -0.74 -5.52 15.37
CA ILE A 24 -0.88 -6.06 14.01
C ILE A 24 0.49 -5.94 13.34
N LYS A 25 1.01 -7.05 12.84
CA LYS A 25 2.28 -7.07 12.09
C LYS A 25 1.98 -6.98 10.60
N ALA A 26 2.69 -6.11 9.88
CA ALA A 26 2.57 -5.98 8.44
C ALA A 26 3.97 -5.92 7.80
N ASN A 27 4.17 -6.73 6.75
CA ASN A 27 5.38 -6.78 5.93
C ASN A 27 5.02 -6.45 4.48
N LEU A 28 5.34 -5.26 4.04
CA LEU A 28 4.75 -4.59 2.88
C LEU A 28 5.82 -4.17 1.87
N MET A 29 5.43 -4.13 0.59
CA MET A 29 6.24 -3.54 -0.49
C MET A 29 5.39 -2.56 -1.29
N CYS A 30 6.04 -1.51 -1.81
CA CYS A 30 5.53 -0.67 -2.88
C CYS A 30 6.53 -0.68 -4.03
N TYR A 31 6.03 -0.85 -5.26
CA TYR A 31 6.89 -0.89 -6.43
C TYR A 31 6.16 -0.40 -7.69
N ASN A 32 6.59 0.74 -8.24
CA ASN A 32 6.26 1.11 -9.61
C ASN A 32 7.12 0.24 -10.54
N VAL A 33 6.49 -0.62 -11.33
CA VAL A 33 7.18 -1.66 -12.12
C VAL A 33 7.44 -1.27 -13.56
N HIS A 34 7.09 -0.04 -13.96
CA HIS A 34 7.31 0.47 -15.31
C HIS A 34 6.92 -0.57 -16.40
N ASN A 35 5.71 -1.09 -16.30
CA ASN A 35 5.18 -2.14 -17.21
C ASN A 35 6.06 -3.40 -17.28
N CYS A 36 6.78 -3.75 -16.21
CA CYS A 36 7.79 -4.82 -16.17
C CYS A 36 8.90 -4.66 -17.22
N VAL A 37 9.12 -3.44 -17.71
CA VAL A 37 10.19 -3.11 -18.66
C VAL A 37 11.34 -2.45 -17.94
N GLY A 38 12.48 -3.06 -18.01
CA GLY A 38 13.69 -2.56 -17.39
C GLY A 38 14.33 -1.38 -18.16
N LEU A 39 15.30 -0.73 -17.53
CA LEU A 39 16.10 0.34 -18.16
C LEU A 39 16.97 -0.15 -19.31
N ASP A 40 17.03 -1.44 -19.54
CA ASP A 40 17.64 -2.13 -20.69
C ASP A 40 16.62 -2.43 -21.80
N ASP A 41 15.44 -1.80 -21.76
CA ASP A 41 14.33 -2.00 -22.69
C ASP A 41 13.82 -3.46 -22.78
N SER A 42 14.14 -4.29 -21.78
CA SER A 42 13.72 -5.70 -21.76
C SER A 42 12.49 -5.88 -20.88
N LEU A 43 11.42 -6.44 -21.46
CA LEU A 43 10.22 -6.86 -20.73
C LEU A 43 10.52 -8.14 -19.95
N SER A 44 10.32 -8.12 -18.62
CA SER A 44 10.42 -9.33 -17.80
C SER A 44 9.71 -9.22 -16.46
N CYS A 45 8.55 -9.87 -16.37
CA CYS A 45 7.86 -10.05 -15.09
C CYS A 45 8.65 -10.94 -14.12
N GLU A 46 9.51 -11.85 -14.61
CA GLU A 46 10.33 -12.73 -13.77
C GLU A 46 11.36 -11.95 -12.95
N ARG A 47 11.93 -10.86 -13.49
CA ARG A 47 12.85 -10.00 -12.73
C ARG A 47 12.16 -9.31 -11.58
N ILE A 48 10.98 -8.74 -11.84
CA ILE A 48 10.14 -8.10 -10.81
C ILE A 48 9.70 -9.13 -9.76
N ALA A 49 9.21 -10.30 -10.20
CA ALA A 49 8.79 -11.37 -9.30
C ALA A 49 9.93 -11.88 -8.41
N ARG A 50 11.15 -11.95 -8.93
CA ARG A 50 12.35 -12.34 -8.14
C ARG A 50 12.60 -11.35 -7.00
N ILE A 51 12.48 -10.04 -7.25
CA ILE A 51 12.61 -9.00 -6.22
C ILE A 51 11.54 -9.19 -5.13
N ILE A 52 10.28 -9.37 -5.55
CA ILE A 52 9.15 -9.59 -4.62
C ILE A 52 9.37 -10.85 -3.77
N ASN A 53 9.76 -11.96 -4.39
CA ASN A 53 10.01 -13.22 -3.69
C ASN A 53 11.17 -13.13 -2.70
N ASN A 54 12.25 -12.44 -3.08
CA ASN A 54 13.42 -12.26 -2.20
C ASN A 54 13.13 -11.36 -0.99
N ALA A 55 12.20 -10.41 -1.13
CA ALA A 55 11.81 -9.51 -0.05
C ALA A 55 10.90 -10.17 1.00
N ASP A 56 10.29 -11.33 0.67
CA ASP A 56 9.40 -12.12 1.53
C ASP A 56 8.30 -11.29 2.21
N VAL A 57 7.64 -10.45 1.42
CA VAL A 57 6.56 -9.57 1.88
C VAL A 57 5.19 -10.26 1.78
N GLU A 58 4.23 -9.81 2.58
CA GLU A 58 2.87 -10.36 2.57
C GLU A 58 1.92 -9.64 1.63
N ALA A 59 2.21 -8.37 1.29
CA ALA A 59 1.43 -7.59 0.35
C ALA A 59 2.31 -6.60 -0.42
N VAL A 60 2.00 -6.40 -1.71
CA VAL A 60 2.74 -5.54 -2.64
C VAL A 60 1.78 -4.61 -3.35
N ALA A 61 1.96 -3.31 -3.21
CA ALA A 61 1.28 -2.29 -3.99
C ALA A 61 2.09 -2.01 -5.26
N LEU A 62 1.46 -2.19 -6.43
CA LEU A 62 2.11 -2.11 -7.73
C LEU A 62 1.50 -1.00 -8.58
N GLN A 63 2.36 -0.24 -9.26
CA GLN A 63 1.95 0.80 -10.20
C GLN A 63 2.45 0.47 -11.60
N GLU A 64 1.81 1.06 -12.61
CA GLU A 64 2.14 0.91 -14.02
C GLU A 64 2.03 -0.52 -14.56
N LEU A 65 0.84 -1.08 -14.46
CA LEU A 65 0.55 -2.43 -14.93
C LEU A 65 -0.26 -2.41 -16.22
N ASP A 66 0.29 -2.98 -17.29
CA ASP A 66 -0.44 -3.29 -18.51
C ASP A 66 -1.19 -4.62 -18.37
N SER A 67 -2.39 -4.70 -18.96
CA SER A 67 -3.14 -5.92 -19.15
C SER A 67 -3.64 -6.00 -20.59
N MET A 68 -3.14 -6.95 -21.36
CA MET A 68 -3.55 -7.28 -22.73
C MET A 68 -3.46 -6.11 -23.71
N THR A 69 -2.54 -5.16 -23.50
CA THR A 69 -2.34 -4.05 -24.43
C THR A 69 -1.59 -4.50 -25.70
N THR A 70 -1.80 -3.78 -26.82
CA THR A 70 -1.00 -4.03 -28.04
C THR A 70 0.44 -3.55 -27.93
N ARG A 71 0.81 -2.83 -26.86
CA ARG A 71 2.19 -2.49 -26.52
C ARG A 71 2.99 -3.74 -26.12
N TYR A 72 2.34 -4.64 -25.37
CA TYR A 72 2.88 -5.93 -24.94
C TYR A 72 1.84 -7.02 -25.19
N PRO A 73 1.70 -7.51 -26.44
CA PRO A 73 0.65 -8.42 -26.82
C PRO A 73 0.70 -9.74 -26.06
N GLY A 74 -0.44 -10.15 -25.52
CA GLY A 74 -0.58 -11.41 -24.78
C GLY A 74 -0.14 -11.36 -23.32
N HIS A 75 0.36 -10.22 -22.82
CA HIS A 75 0.78 -10.07 -21.42
C HIS A 75 -0.33 -9.44 -20.56
N ASP A 76 -0.67 -10.13 -19.47
CA ASP A 76 -1.39 -9.58 -18.30
C ASP A 76 -0.40 -9.56 -17.13
N MET A 77 0.26 -8.43 -16.96
CA MET A 77 1.43 -8.34 -16.07
C MET A 77 1.11 -8.69 -14.61
N LEU A 78 -0.05 -8.26 -14.13
CA LEU A 78 -0.42 -8.58 -12.75
C LEU A 78 -0.72 -10.07 -12.55
N SER A 79 -1.38 -10.71 -13.52
CA SER A 79 -1.65 -12.15 -13.47
C SER A 79 -0.36 -12.98 -13.58
N GLU A 80 0.58 -12.54 -14.41
CA GLU A 80 1.90 -13.17 -14.52
C GLU A 80 2.69 -13.04 -13.22
N LEU A 81 2.75 -11.84 -12.64
CA LEU A 81 3.39 -11.60 -11.35
C LEU A 81 2.75 -12.42 -10.24
N ALA A 82 1.41 -12.52 -10.19
CA ALA A 82 0.69 -13.34 -9.23
C ALA A 82 1.08 -14.82 -9.34
N SER A 83 1.16 -15.34 -10.56
CA SER A 83 1.60 -16.72 -10.82
C SER A 83 3.04 -16.96 -10.36
N LEU A 84 3.97 -16.06 -10.72
CA LEU A 84 5.40 -16.17 -10.40
C LEU A 84 5.71 -16.00 -8.92
N THR A 85 4.85 -15.29 -8.18
CA THR A 85 5.02 -15.05 -6.74
C THR A 85 4.15 -15.94 -5.85
N ASN A 86 3.24 -16.71 -6.44
CA ASN A 86 2.20 -17.49 -5.75
C ASN A 86 1.38 -16.61 -4.79
N MET A 87 0.95 -15.44 -5.28
CA MET A 87 0.14 -14.46 -4.55
C MET A 87 -1.21 -14.23 -5.24
N TYR A 88 -2.19 -13.72 -4.50
CA TYR A 88 -3.49 -13.32 -5.06
C TYR A 88 -3.39 -11.94 -5.68
N ALA A 89 -3.91 -11.77 -6.89
CA ALA A 89 -3.95 -10.52 -7.61
C ALA A 89 -5.26 -9.75 -7.38
N THR A 90 -5.16 -8.43 -7.22
CA THR A 90 -6.30 -7.50 -7.25
C THR A 90 -5.94 -6.35 -8.19
N TYR A 91 -6.63 -6.24 -9.33
CA TYR A 91 -6.34 -5.23 -10.35
C TYR A 91 -7.32 -4.06 -10.27
N ALA A 92 -6.83 -2.84 -10.47
CA ALA A 92 -7.61 -1.61 -10.58
C ALA A 92 -7.22 -0.89 -11.88
N PRO A 93 -7.89 -1.20 -13.02
CA PRO A 93 -7.65 -0.51 -14.27
C PRO A 93 -8.08 0.95 -14.16
N THR A 94 -7.22 1.88 -14.60
CA THR A 94 -7.50 3.32 -14.58
C THR A 94 -7.91 3.84 -15.96
N ILE A 95 -7.36 3.26 -17.03
CA ILE A 95 -7.66 3.63 -18.42
C ILE A 95 -7.78 2.40 -19.34
N ASP A 96 -8.57 2.59 -20.41
CA ASP A 96 -8.46 1.77 -21.61
C ASP A 96 -7.24 2.24 -22.40
N TYR A 97 -6.31 1.34 -22.67
CA TYR A 97 -5.06 1.68 -23.32
C TYR A 97 -4.66 0.66 -24.38
N ARG A 98 -4.49 1.13 -25.60
CA ARG A 98 -4.02 0.30 -26.73
C ARG A 98 -4.70 -1.08 -26.83
N GLY A 99 -6.02 -1.11 -26.76
CA GLY A 99 -6.82 -2.34 -26.89
C GLY A 99 -6.91 -3.20 -25.61
N GLY A 100 -6.19 -2.85 -24.56
CA GLY A 100 -6.22 -3.48 -23.25
C GLY A 100 -6.49 -2.46 -22.14
N LYS A 101 -5.92 -2.71 -20.96
CA LYS A 101 -6.05 -1.85 -19.77
C LYS A 101 -4.66 -1.48 -19.23
N TYR A 102 -4.62 -0.33 -18.55
CA TYR A 102 -3.46 0.10 -17.78
C TYR A 102 -3.93 0.61 -16.43
N GLY A 103 -3.15 0.37 -15.39
CA GLY A 103 -3.57 0.77 -14.05
C GLY A 103 -2.60 0.38 -12.94
N ILE A 104 -3.19 0.20 -11.76
CA ILE A 104 -2.49 -0.20 -10.55
C ILE A 104 -3.01 -1.56 -10.07
N GLY A 105 -2.26 -2.22 -9.20
CA GLY A 105 -2.66 -3.52 -8.68
C GLY A 105 -2.07 -3.81 -7.31
N MET A 106 -2.50 -4.91 -6.75
CA MET A 106 -1.97 -5.43 -5.49
C MET A 106 -1.78 -6.94 -5.58
N LEU A 107 -0.68 -7.41 -5.03
CA LEU A 107 -0.46 -8.82 -4.75
C LEU A 107 -0.52 -9.05 -3.25
N THR A 108 -1.17 -10.15 -2.81
CA THR A 108 -1.28 -10.49 -1.39
C THR A 108 -1.09 -11.99 -1.17
N ARG A 109 -0.39 -12.38 -0.10
CA ARG A 109 -0.19 -13.80 0.26
C ARG A 109 -1.49 -14.47 0.70
N LYS A 110 -2.37 -13.75 1.41
CA LYS A 110 -3.70 -14.21 1.77
C LYS A 110 -4.73 -13.62 0.81
N LYS A 111 -5.78 -14.40 0.52
CA LYS A 111 -6.88 -13.90 -0.30
C LYS A 111 -7.53 -12.69 0.37
N PRO A 112 -7.71 -11.56 -0.33
CA PRO A 112 -8.41 -10.40 0.20
C PRO A 112 -9.86 -10.72 0.62
N LEU A 113 -10.34 -10.09 1.69
CA LEU A 113 -11.74 -10.18 2.12
C LEU A 113 -12.65 -9.41 1.18
N SER A 114 -12.22 -8.21 0.81
CA SER A 114 -12.91 -7.33 -0.15
C SER A 114 -11.94 -6.38 -0.82
N HIS A 115 -12.39 -5.72 -1.89
CA HIS A 115 -11.66 -4.60 -2.48
C HIS A 115 -12.62 -3.63 -3.16
N ARG A 116 -12.18 -2.38 -3.32
CA ARG A 116 -12.87 -1.37 -4.12
C ARG A 116 -11.89 -0.38 -4.71
N GLN A 117 -12.29 0.24 -5.81
CA GLN A 117 -11.54 1.27 -6.51
C GLN A 117 -12.27 2.61 -6.38
N VAL A 118 -11.51 3.68 -6.12
CA VAL A 118 -12.02 5.06 -6.05
C VAL A 118 -11.28 5.89 -7.11
N PRO A 119 -11.99 6.52 -8.03
CA PRO A 119 -11.37 7.43 -9.00
C PRO A 119 -10.72 8.61 -8.30
N LEU A 120 -9.52 8.99 -8.76
CA LEU A 120 -8.80 10.17 -8.29
C LEU A 120 -8.68 11.20 -9.42
N PRO A 121 -8.75 12.51 -9.10
CA PRO A 121 -8.65 13.55 -10.10
C PRO A 121 -7.28 13.56 -10.78
N CYS A 122 -7.31 13.64 -12.10
CA CYS A 122 -6.15 13.85 -12.92
C CYS A 122 -6.57 14.48 -14.25
N ARG A 123 -5.94 15.57 -14.65
CA ARG A 123 -6.27 16.28 -15.90
C ARG A 123 -5.64 15.64 -17.14
N SER A 124 -4.73 14.71 -16.98
CA SER A 124 -4.07 14.01 -18.10
C SER A 124 -4.47 12.54 -18.17
N GLU A 125 -4.04 11.74 -17.21
CA GLU A 125 -4.26 10.29 -17.17
C GLU A 125 -5.04 9.92 -15.91
N PRO A 126 -6.24 9.34 -16.03
CA PRO A 126 -7.06 8.93 -14.88
C PRO A 126 -6.27 8.12 -13.86
N ARG A 127 -6.44 8.48 -12.58
CA ARG A 127 -5.80 7.86 -11.43
C ARG A 127 -6.83 7.20 -10.53
N ALA A 128 -6.37 6.33 -9.66
CA ALA A 128 -7.24 5.64 -8.71
C ALA A 128 -6.56 5.39 -7.36
N LEU A 129 -7.39 5.21 -6.35
CA LEU A 129 -7.05 4.56 -5.10
C LEU A 129 -7.66 3.16 -5.14
N LEU A 130 -6.84 2.13 -5.02
CA LEU A 130 -7.27 0.76 -4.78
C LEU A 130 -7.22 0.50 -3.28
N ILE A 131 -8.34 0.13 -2.68
CA ILE A 131 -8.46 -0.24 -1.26
C ILE A 131 -8.68 -1.74 -1.20
N VAL A 132 -7.79 -2.47 -0.54
CA VAL A 132 -7.87 -3.93 -0.37
C VAL A 132 -8.00 -4.23 1.11
N GLU A 133 -9.06 -4.95 1.48
CA GLU A 133 -9.32 -5.39 2.84
C GLU A 133 -8.60 -6.70 3.13
N LEU A 134 -7.74 -6.69 4.12
CA LEU A 134 -7.11 -7.85 4.70
C LEU A 134 -7.74 -8.20 6.06
N GLU A 135 -7.29 -9.25 6.69
CA GLU A 135 -7.87 -9.75 7.95
C GLU A 135 -7.85 -8.68 9.07
N ASP A 136 -6.70 -8.03 9.28
CA ASP A 136 -6.49 -7.11 10.41
C ASP A 136 -6.34 -5.64 10.00
N TYR A 137 -6.12 -5.32 8.71
CA TYR A 137 -5.91 -3.96 8.21
C TYR A 137 -6.32 -3.83 6.73
N TYR A 138 -6.40 -2.59 6.24
CA TYR A 138 -6.51 -2.29 4.82
C TYR A 138 -5.14 -1.94 4.26
N TYR A 139 -4.81 -2.48 3.09
CA TYR A 139 -3.67 -2.03 2.31
C TYR A 139 -4.18 -1.36 1.04
N CYS A 140 -3.72 -0.12 0.82
CA CYS A 140 -4.19 0.72 -0.27
C CYS A 140 -3.05 1.02 -1.23
N CYS A 141 -3.36 1.00 -2.54
CA CYS A 141 -2.41 1.32 -3.60
C CYS A 141 -2.88 2.56 -4.37
N THR A 142 -1.96 3.44 -4.70
CA THR A 142 -2.21 4.58 -5.58
C THR A 142 -1.03 4.88 -6.49
N HIS A 143 -1.31 5.60 -7.59
CA HIS A 143 -0.34 6.28 -8.42
C HIS A 143 -0.90 7.68 -8.71
N LEU A 144 -0.31 8.72 -8.10
CA LEU A 144 -0.86 10.07 -8.15
C LEU A 144 -0.50 10.81 -9.44
N SER A 145 -1.23 11.89 -9.72
CA SER A 145 -1.02 12.75 -10.88
C SER A 145 0.36 13.40 -10.90
N LEU A 146 0.88 13.70 -12.08
CA LEU A 146 2.06 14.56 -12.26
C LEU A 146 1.77 16.03 -11.93
N HIS A 147 0.49 16.43 -11.83
CA HIS A 147 0.07 17.80 -11.52
C HIS A 147 -0.19 17.97 -10.01
N GLU A 148 0.48 18.95 -9.40
CA GLU A 148 0.43 19.16 -7.94
C GLU A 148 -0.98 19.42 -7.41
N GLU A 149 -1.79 20.25 -8.09
CA GLU A 149 -3.17 20.53 -7.68
C GLU A 149 -4.06 19.27 -7.65
N ASP A 150 -3.86 18.35 -8.63
CA ASP A 150 -4.60 17.11 -8.68
C ASP A 150 -4.18 16.18 -7.53
N ARG A 151 -2.87 16.16 -7.19
CA ARG A 151 -2.36 15.42 -6.03
C ARG A 151 -2.97 15.91 -4.71
N VAL A 152 -3.05 17.22 -4.51
CA VAL A 152 -3.67 17.81 -3.31
C VAL A 152 -5.12 17.39 -3.18
N LYS A 153 -5.90 17.47 -4.29
CA LYS A 153 -7.29 17.02 -4.31
C LYS A 153 -7.40 15.51 -4.04
N SER A 154 -6.50 14.71 -4.64
CA SER A 154 -6.45 13.26 -4.43
C SER A 154 -6.23 12.91 -2.96
N ILE A 155 -5.32 13.58 -2.25
CA ILE A 155 -5.08 13.36 -0.82
C ILE A 155 -6.34 13.64 0.01
N SER A 156 -7.10 14.70 -0.32
CA SER A 156 -8.35 14.99 0.38
C SER A 156 -9.40 13.88 0.19
N ILE A 157 -9.50 13.33 -1.02
CA ILE A 157 -10.38 12.19 -1.30
C ILE A 157 -9.89 10.94 -0.55
N ILE A 158 -8.60 10.65 -0.60
CA ILE A 158 -7.99 9.51 0.10
C ILE A 158 -8.29 9.59 1.61
N VAL A 159 -8.08 10.74 2.25
CA VAL A 159 -8.39 10.94 3.67
C VAL A 159 -9.86 10.65 3.94
N ASN A 160 -10.79 11.20 3.12
CA ASN A 160 -12.21 10.96 3.28
C ASN A 160 -12.56 9.47 3.18
N GLU A 161 -12.02 8.76 2.18
CA GLU A 161 -12.25 7.33 1.99
C GLU A 161 -11.72 6.47 3.14
N LEU A 162 -10.48 6.77 3.60
CA LEU A 162 -9.87 6.00 4.69
C LEU A 162 -10.52 6.30 6.05
N SER A 163 -11.11 7.48 6.23
CA SER A 163 -11.83 7.83 7.46
C SER A 163 -13.10 7.00 7.71
N GLN A 164 -13.61 6.32 6.68
CA GLN A 164 -14.80 5.47 6.75
C GLN A 164 -14.45 4.00 7.07
N LEU A 165 -13.16 3.66 7.16
CA LEU A 165 -12.73 2.29 7.37
C LEU A 165 -12.69 1.94 8.88
N ASP A 166 -13.03 0.70 9.20
CA ASP A 166 -13.14 0.19 10.59
C ASP A 166 -11.85 -0.41 11.13
N LYS A 167 -10.88 -0.73 10.25
CA LYS A 167 -9.55 -1.26 10.57
C LYS A 167 -8.47 -0.22 10.26
N PRO A 168 -7.24 -0.36 10.80
CA PRO A 168 -6.10 0.45 10.37
C PRO A 168 -5.91 0.39 8.85
N ALA A 169 -5.55 1.52 8.24
CA ALA A 169 -5.35 1.61 6.80
C ALA A 169 -3.94 2.13 6.48
N ILE A 170 -3.19 1.36 5.69
CA ILE A 170 -1.88 1.72 5.18
C ILE A 170 -2.03 2.02 3.70
N ILE A 171 -1.45 3.13 3.25
CA ILE A 171 -1.39 3.48 1.83
C ILE A 171 0.05 3.41 1.34
N ALA A 172 0.22 2.90 0.13
CA ALA A 172 1.49 2.90 -0.57
C ALA A 172 1.31 3.28 -2.05
N GLY A 173 2.36 3.84 -2.64
CA GLY A 173 2.31 4.20 -4.06
C GLY A 173 3.43 5.11 -4.50
N ASP A 174 3.42 5.38 -5.80
CA ASP A 174 4.12 6.50 -6.41
C ASP A 174 3.24 7.75 -6.26
N PHE A 175 3.65 8.63 -5.35
CA PHE A 175 2.94 9.87 -5.08
C PHE A 175 3.31 11.00 -6.04
N ASN A 176 4.32 10.79 -6.90
CA ASN A 176 4.87 11.83 -7.78
C ASN A 176 5.16 13.17 -7.06
N ALA A 177 5.48 13.09 -5.78
CA ALA A 177 5.58 14.24 -4.87
C ALA A 177 6.86 14.17 -4.03
N LEU A 178 7.64 15.24 -4.03
CA LEU A 178 8.82 15.35 -3.16
C LEU A 178 8.41 15.57 -1.70
N PRO A 179 9.23 15.19 -0.70
CA PRO A 179 8.90 15.28 0.73
C PRO A 179 8.42 16.65 1.19
N ASN A 180 8.98 17.72 0.63
CA ASN A 180 8.65 19.11 1.00
C ASN A 180 7.57 19.75 0.13
N SER A 181 6.97 19.00 -0.81
CA SER A 181 5.91 19.52 -1.69
C SER A 181 4.59 19.71 -0.94
N MET A 182 3.72 20.57 -1.47
CA MET A 182 2.42 20.83 -0.87
C MET A 182 1.58 19.55 -0.65
N PRO A 183 1.49 18.59 -1.60
CA PRO A 183 0.76 17.34 -1.36
C PRO A 183 1.24 16.58 -0.14
N MET A 184 2.57 16.48 0.06
CA MET A 184 3.13 15.76 1.19
C MET A 184 2.92 16.51 2.52
N GLN A 185 2.95 17.85 2.51
CA GLN A 185 2.57 18.66 3.68
C GLN A 185 1.11 18.45 4.11
N PHE A 186 0.20 18.21 3.16
CA PHE A 186 -1.18 17.82 3.48
C PHE A 186 -1.27 16.39 3.99
N LEU A 187 -0.53 15.46 3.37
CA LEU A 187 -0.54 14.05 3.76
C LEU A 187 -0.11 13.85 5.22
N VAL A 188 1.00 14.43 5.64
CA VAL A 188 1.57 14.24 6.99
C VAL A 188 0.69 14.77 8.13
N ARG A 189 -0.37 15.52 7.83
CA ARG A 189 -1.36 15.96 8.83
C ARG A 189 -2.28 14.82 9.30
N GLN A 190 -2.43 13.79 8.48
CA GLN A 190 -3.38 12.70 8.69
C GLN A 190 -2.71 11.33 8.56
N PHE A 191 -1.42 11.31 8.22
CA PHE A 191 -0.67 10.07 8.01
C PHE A 191 0.67 10.10 8.74
N GLN A 192 1.03 8.97 9.30
CA GLN A 192 2.39 8.67 9.70
C GLN A 192 3.12 8.11 8.46
N VAL A 193 3.89 8.94 7.77
CA VAL A 193 4.78 8.48 6.69
C VAL A 193 5.95 7.72 7.32
N PHE A 194 6.20 6.51 6.83
CA PHE A 194 7.28 5.70 7.39
C PHE A 194 8.63 6.22 6.93
N PRO A 195 9.55 6.55 7.86
CA PRO A 195 10.88 7.02 7.49
C PRO A 195 11.71 5.86 6.93
N LYS A 196 12.37 6.08 5.79
CA LYS A 196 13.29 5.11 5.20
C LYS A 196 14.66 5.15 5.90
N SER A 197 15.25 4.00 6.11
CA SER A 197 16.64 3.87 6.58
C SER A 197 17.60 4.14 5.42
N GLY A 198 18.69 4.87 5.66
CA GLY A 198 19.68 5.17 4.64
C GLY A 198 19.24 6.20 3.61
N VAL A 199 19.56 5.96 2.32
CA VAL A 199 19.20 6.86 1.23
C VAL A 199 17.73 6.64 0.84
N PRO A 200 16.85 7.66 0.94
CA PRO A 200 15.41 7.47 0.75
C PRO A 200 14.96 7.56 -0.71
N PHE A 201 15.86 7.83 -1.64
CA PHE A 201 15.52 8.10 -3.03
C PHE A 201 15.13 6.83 -3.78
N THR A 202 14.06 6.91 -4.57
CA THR A 202 13.49 5.78 -5.31
C THR A 202 13.55 5.96 -6.82
N PHE A 203 13.78 7.20 -7.29
CA PHE A 203 13.76 7.52 -8.70
C PHE A 203 14.93 8.46 -9.11
N PRO A 204 15.52 8.32 -10.32
CA PRO A 204 15.48 7.11 -11.15
C PRO A 204 16.30 5.98 -10.53
N ALA A 205 15.87 4.71 -10.72
CA ALA A 205 16.44 3.57 -10.00
C ALA A 205 17.96 3.37 -10.19
N ASN A 206 18.50 3.69 -11.37
CA ASN A 206 19.93 3.56 -11.68
C ASN A 206 20.83 4.67 -11.11
N ASN A 207 20.24 5.81 -10.71
CA ASN A 207 20.94 6.93 -10.06
C ASN A 207 19.95 7.73 -9.20
N PRO A 208 19.50 7.19 -8.06
CA PRO A 208 18.40 7.74 -7.29
C PRO A 208 18.70 9.13 -6.73
N THR A 209 17.84 10.09 -7.05
CA THR A 209 17.94 11.51 -6.62
C THR A 209 16.64 12.07 -6.07
N ARG A 210 15.51 11.34 -6.24
CA ARG A 210 14.17 11.78 -5.80
C ARG A 210 13.48 10.71 -4.97
N GLU A 211 12.88 11.13 -3.88
CA GLU A 211 11.96 10.34 -3.07
C GLU A 211 10.54 10.68 -3.50
N ILE A 212 9.86 9.76 -4.17
CA ILE A 212 8.50 9.95 -4.68
C ILE A 212 7.57 8.75 -4.39
N ASP A 213 8.13 7.63 -3.93
CA ASP A 213 7.40 6.45 -3.51
C ASP A 213 7.35 6.37 -1.98
N TYR A 214 6.17 6.12 -1.42
CA TYR A 214 5.95 6.16 0.03
C TYR A 214 5.06 5.02 0.50
N ILE A 215 5.25 4.65 1.79
CA ILE A 215 4.32 3.85 2.58
C ILE A 215 3.96 4.67 3.82
N ALA A 216 2.68 4.79 4.14
CA ALA A 216 2.18 5.60 5.24
C ALA A 216 0.96 4.98 5.91
N LEU A 217 0.83 5.13 7.23
CA LEU A 217 -0.35 4.74 8.00
C LEU A 217 -1.30 5.93 8.16
N TYR A 218 -2.59 5.73 7.88
CA TYR A 218 -3.63 6.70 8.23
C TYR A 218 -3.84 6.75 9.75
N THR A 219 -3.65 7.93 10.34
CA THR A 219 -3.71 8.13 11.80
C THR A 219 -5.03 8.70 12.31
N GLY A 220 -5.92 9.15 11.40
CA GLY A 220 -7.20 9.74 11.76
C GLY A 220 -8.13 8.79 12.53
N GLY A 221 -7.92 7.47 12.44
CA GLY A 221 -8.61 6.44 13.24
C GLY A 221 -7.96 6.11 14.59
N GLY A 222 -6.93 6.85 15.02
CA GLY A 222 -6.20 6.63 16.26
C GLY A 222 -5.11 5.55 16.20
N ALA A 223 -4.88 4.95 15.03
CA ALA A 223 -3.81 3.97 14.85
C ALA A 223 -2.42 4.61 14.82
N THR A 224 -1.43 3.91 15.36
CA THR A 224 -0.01 4.28 15.30
C THR A 224 0.82 3.09 14.86
N ALA A 225 1.97 3.33 14.22
CA ALA A 225 2.88 2.27 13.79
C ALA A 225 4.26 2.43 14.42
N ASN A 226 4.81 1.32 14.91
CA ASN A 226 6.23 1.17 15.18
C ASN A 226 6.89 0.60 13.92
N VAL A 227 7.75 1.39 13.27
CA VAL A 227 8.45 0.99 12.05
C VAL A 227 9.71 0.22 12.45
N LEU A 228 9.70 -1.09 12.26
CA LEU A 228 10.82 -1.97 12.59
C LEU A 228 11.91 -1.93 11.51
N TYR A 229 11.46 -1.74 10.26
CA TYR A 229 12.32 -1.76 9.08
C TYR A 229 11.63 -1.01 7.94
N HIS A 230 12.34 -0.14 7.22
CA HIS A 230 11.86 0.48 5.98
C HIS A 230 13.06 0.89 5.12
N GLU A 231 13.21 0.29 3.97
CA GLU A 231 14.36 0.51 3.09
C GLU A 231 13.97 0.58 1.61
N VAL A 232 14.86 1.21 0.84
CA VAL A 232 14.84 1.15 -0.62
C VAL A 232 15.73 -0.02 -1.05
N LEU A 233 15.15 -0.97 -1.80
CA LEU A 233 15.92 -2.11 -2.32
C LEU A 233 16.65 -1.71 -3.60
N SER A 234 17.84 -2.25 -3.80
CA SER A 234 18.58 -2.04 -5.04
C SER A 234 17.95 -2.85 -6.19
N ALA A 235 17.46 -2.15 -7.20
CA ALA A 235 16.91 -2.71 -8.43
C ALA A 235 17.22 -1.75 -9.60
N PRO A 236 18.51 -1.58 -9.95
CA PRO A 236 18.94 -0.47 -10.82
C PRO A 236 18.58 -0.66 -12.29
N VAL A 237 18.06 -1.83 -12.69
CA VAL A 237 17.75 -2.17 -14.09
C VAL A 237 16.30 -2.60 -14.28
N GLU A 238 15.67 -3.19 -13.28
CA GLU A 238 14.39 -3.91 -13.41
C GLU A 238 13.19 -3.00 -13.67
N SER A 239 13.27 -1.74 -13.20
CA SER A 239 12.30 -0.66 -13.41
C SER A 239 13.04 0.67 -13.40
N ASP A 240 12.38 1.77 -13.76
CA ASP A 240 12.91 3.12 -13.53
C ASP A 240 12.69 3.62 -12.09
N HIS A 241 11.89 2.92 -11.28
CA HIS A 241 11.77 3.09 -9.82
C HIS A 241 12.47 1.97 -9.05
N ALA A 242 13.01 2.29 -7.89
CA ALA A 242 13.48 1.33 -6.91
C ALA A 242 12.33 0.94 -5.95
N PRO A 243 12.14 -0.36 -5.64
CA PRO A 243 11.10 -0.80 -4.72
C PRO A 243 11.43 -0.41 -3.28
N ILE A 244 10.37 -0.17 -2.48
CA ILE A 244 10.50 0.07 -1.05
C ILE A 244 9.79 -1.03 -0.26
N VAL A 245 10.40 -1.45 0.85
CA VAL A 245 9.85 -2.46 1.75
C VAL A 245 9.76 -1.92 3.16
N ALA A 246 8.67 -2.24 3.88
CA ALA A 246 8.48 -1.87 5.26
C ALA A 246 7.96 -3.04 6.10
N ARG A 247 8.48 -3.17 7.32
CA ARG A 247 7.96 -4.06 8.36
C ARG A 247 7.54 -3.21 9.54
N VAL A 248 6.28 -3.33 9.94
CA VAL A 248 5.69 -2.48 10.97
C VAL A 248 4.85 -3.27 11.96
N GLU A 249 4.71 -2.73 13.17
CA GLU A 249 3.76 -3.15 14.18
C GLU A 249 2.76 -2.02 14.41
N ILE A 250 1.46 -2.30 14.20
CA ILE A 250 0.38 -1.31 14.29
C ILE A 250 -0.41 -1.57 15.56
N THR A 251 -0.67 -0.50 16.32
CA THR A 251 -1.56 -0.48 17.47
C THR A 251 -2.73 0.49 17.22
N LYS A 252 -3.92 0.13 17.73
CA LYS A 252 -5.14 0.95 17.66
C LYS A 252 -5.75 1.08 19.05
#